data_53da751aeb5322f73517da1dfd06446a
#
_entry.id   53da751aeb5322f73517da1dfd06446a
#
_cell.length_a   1.000
_cell.length_b   1.000
_cell.length_c   1.000
_cell.angle_alpha   90.00
_cell.angle_beta   90.00
_cell.angle_gamma   90.00
#
_symmetry.space_group_name_H-M   'P 1'
#
loop_
_entity.id
_entity.type
_entity.pdbx_description
1 polymer ?
#
loop_
_entity_poly.entity_id
_entity_poly.type
_entity_poly.pdbx_seq_one_letter_code
_entity_poly.pdbx_strand_id
1 'polypeptide(L)'
;MKATLRYASLLCCLLALTACKAQGQNVVKTYGYKVEETLPHDAGSYTQGLFFHDGVLYESAGQYGQSSFRQVDLKSGRVERRLNFERRYFAEGSCVLNGLLYILTWQEKECFVYDIDTWQKRGSFRYNGEGWGLTTDGKSLIMSNGTSEITFRNPDSFQIERTISVTLRGQKVRYLNELEYIKDEIWANVYGTDQIVRIDPATGQVRAVINLRGILPAQLRTSGTDVLNGIAVDAKGHVYVTGKYWPKMYRITLVEKK
;
A
#
# COMPACT_ATOMS: atom_id res chain seq x y z
N MET A 1 13.20 72.26 49.34
CA MET A 1 12.33 71.12 49.63
C MET A 1 12.24 70.31 48.35
N LYS A 2 12.92 69.11 48.29
CA LYS A 2 12.97 68.24 47.13
C LYS A 2 12.14 67.01 47.46
N ALA A 3 11.06 66.77 46.69
CA ALA A 3 10.23 65.60 46.81
C ALA A 3 10.81 64.46 45.88
N THR A 4 11.21 63.37 46.48
CA THR A 4 11.69 62.14 45.77
C THR A 4 10.54 61.23 45.48
N LEU A 5 10.26 61.09 44.21
CA LEU A 5 9.25 60.14 43.69
C LEU A 5 9.87 58.71 43.56
N ARG A 6 9.33 57.73 44.29
CA ARG A 6 9.75 56.32 44.20
C ARG A 6 8.86 55.65 43.19
N TYR A 7 9.46 55.13 42.08
CA TYR A 7 8.80 54.25 41.16
C TYR A 7 8.89 52.83 41.69
N ALA A 8 7.75 52.22 41.92
CA ALA A 8 7.63 50.80 42.19
C ALA A 8 7.48 50.07 40.87
N SER A 9 8.49 49.29 40.49
CA SER A 9 8.45 48.42 39.31
C SER A 9 7.64 47.15 39.63
N LEU A 10 6.47 47.04 39.02
CA LEU A 10 5.67 45.83 39.07
C LEU A 10 6.17 44.83 38.02
N LEU A 11 6.90 43.80 38.48
CA LEU A 11 7.39 42.71 37.62
C LEU A 11 6.27 41.71 37.43
N CYS A 12 5.55 41.78 36.29
CA CYS A 12 4.58 40.77 35.87
C CYS A 12 5.32 39.55 35.33
N CYS A 13 5.47 38.49 36.14
CA CYS A 13 5.87 37.19 35.68
C CYS A 13 4.72 36.55 34.89
N LEU A 14 4.77 36.60 33.55
CA LEU A 14 3.92 35.75 32.69
C LEU A 14 4.45 34.32 32.76
N LEU A 15 3.80 33.48 33.56
CA LEU A 15 3.93 32.05 33.50
C LEU A 15 3.25 31.56 32.21
N ALA A 16 4.03 31.33 31.17
CA ALA A 16 3.59 30.59 29.98
C ALA A 16 3.39 29.11 30.38
N LEU A 17 2.15 28.73 30.68
CA LEU A 17 1.74 27.36 30.80
C LEU A 17 1.80 26.70 29.41
N THR A 18 2.94 26.10 29.09
CA THR A 18 3.02 25.17 27.97
C THR A 18 2.18 23.95 28.32
N ALA A 19 0.94 23.94 27.85
CA ALA A 19 0.10 22.75 27.88
C ALA A 19 0.73 21.70 26.96
N CYS A 20 1.55 20.81 27.53
CA CYS A 20 1.89 19.55 26.89
C CYS A 20 0.57 18.82 26.67
N LYS A 21 0.00 18.89 25.44
CA LYS A 21 -1.03 17.98 25.03
C LYS A 21 -0.40 16.59 25.11
N ALA A 22 -0.76 15.82 26.12
CA ALA A 22 -0.50 14.39 26.15
C ALA A 22 -1.12 13.84 24.87
N GLN A 23 -0.28 13.46 23.89
CA GLN A 23 -0.69 12.69 22.73
C GLN A 23 -1.19 11.36 23.31
N GLY A 24 -2.53 11.21 23.38
CA GLY A 24 -3.14 9.95 23.76
C GLY A 24 -2.49 8.87 22.89
N GLN A 25 -1.90 7.86 23.50
CA GLN A 25 -1.36 6.73 22.76
C GLN A 25 -2.48 6.16 21.92
N ASN A 26 -2.43 6.37 20.60
CA ASN A 26 -3.37 5.75 19.68
C ASN A 26 -3.27 4.25 19.87
N VAL A 27 -4.31 3.65 20.45
CA VAL A 27 -4.38 2.20 20.67
C VAL A 27 -4.37 1.53 19.30
N VAL A 28 -3.30 0.82 19.02
CA VAL A 28 -3.18 0.05 17.77
C VAL A 28 -4.12 -1.14 17.86
N LYS A 29 -5.12 -1.17 16.99
CA LYS A 29 -6.09 -2.26 16.93
C LYS A 29 -5.48 -3.50 16.28
N THR A 30 -5.95 -4.67 16.70
CA THR A 30 -5.57 -5.95 16.09
C THR A 30 -6.81 -6.62 15.51
N TYR A 31 -6.70 -7.05 14.26
CA TYR A 31 -7.77 -7.75 13.58
C TYR A 31 -7.33 -9.16 13.17
N GLY A 32 -8.24 -10.09 13.26
CA GLY A 32 -8.25 -11.31 12.48
C GLY A 32 -9.16 -11.12 11.27
N TYR A 33 -9.55 -12.23 10.68
CA TYR A 33 -10.37 -12.25 9.47
C TYR A 33 -11.48 -13.31 9.56
N LYS A 34 -12.50 -13.11 8.74
CA LYS A 34 -13.47 -14.12 8.35
C LYS A 34 -13.45 -14.19 6.82
N VAL A 35 -13.30 -15.38 6.27
CA VAL A 35 -13.43 -15.60 4.83
C VAL A 35 -14.90 -15.59 4.47
N GLU A 36 -15.31 -14.68 3.59
CA GLU A 36 -16.67 -14.59 3.07
C GLU A 36 -16.80 -15.34 1.74
N GLU A 37 -15.73 -15.39 0.95
CA GLU A 37 -15.71 -16.05 -0.34
C GLU A 37 -14.30 -16.51 -0.67
N THR A 38 -14.19 -17.68 -1.31
CA THR A 38 -12.94 -18.22 -1.84
C THR A 38 -13.04 -18.26 -3.35
N LEU A 39 -12.14 -17.58 -4.02
CA LEU A 39 -12.11 -17.40 -5.47
C LEU A 39 -10.88 -18.08 -6.07
N PRO A 40 -10.95 -18.54 -7.33
CA PRO A 40 -9.75 -19.01 -8.03
C PRO A 40 -8.74 -17.87 -8.21
N HIS A 41 -7.46 -18.23 -8.24
CA HIS A 41 -6.37 -17.31 -8.59
C HIS A 41 -5.29 -18.11 -9.35
N ASP A 42 -4.58 -17.45 -10.25
CA ASP A 42 -3.54 -18.10 -11.07
C ASP A 42 -2.30 -18.40 -10.23
N ALA A 43 -2.09 -19.70 -9.93
CA ALA A 43 -0.92 -20.17 -9.19
C ALA A 43 0.42 -19.92 -9.92
N GLY A 44 0.41 -19.47 -11.16
CA GLY A 44 1.58 -19.00 -11.90
C GLY A 44 1.84 -17.51 -11.73
N SER A 45 1.00 -16.78 -10.98
CA SER A 45 1.15 -15.35 -10.77
C SER A 45 2.04 -15.04 -9.56
N TYR A 46 3.14 -14.34 -9.80
CA TYR A 46 3.94 -13.71 -8.74
C TYR A 46 3.40 -12.31 -8.47
N THR A 47 2.28 -12.25 -7.75
CA THR A 47 1.49 -11.04 -7.51
C THR A 47 2.31 -9.94 -6.86
N GLN A 48 2.37 -8.77 -7.50
CA GLN A 48 3.07 -7.58 -7.02
C GLN A 48 2.18 -6.34 -6.90
N GLY A 49 1.06 -6.31 -7.61
CA GLY A 49 0.02 -5.30 -7.48
C GLY A 49 -1.33 -5.90 -7.81
N LEU A 50 -2.35 -5.49 -7.07
CA LEU A 50 -3.73 -5.98 -7.21
C LEU A 50 -4.69 -4.83 -6.92
N PHE A 51 -5.62 -4.54 -7.83
CA PHE A 51 -6.61 -3.48 -7.61
C PHE A 51 -7.85 -3.66 -8.46
N PHE A 52 -8.95 -3.02 -8.05
CA PHE A 52 -10.12 -2.86 -8.89
C PHE A 52 -10.15 -1.49 -9.55
N HIS A 53 -10.51 -1.44 -10.83
CA HIS A 53 -10.83 -0.21 -11.55
C HIS A 53 -12.08 -0.46 -12.38
N ASP A 54 -13.11 0.40 -12.23
CA ASP A 54 -14.43 0.30 -12.91
C ASP A 54 -15.06 -1.11 -12.82
N GLY A 55 -14.92 -1.75 -11.65
CA GLY A 55 -15.47 -3.08 -11.39
C GLY A 55 -14.68 -4.25 -11.97
N VAL A 56 -13.56 -3.98 -12.63
CA VAL A 56 -12.66 -4.97 -13.21
C VAL A 56 -11.45 -5.17 -12.31
N LEU A 57 -11.04 -6.43 -12.10
CA LEU A 57 -9.86 -6.78 -11.35
C LEU A 57 -8.62 -6.75 -12.25
N TYR A 58 -7.59 -6.05 -11.79
CA TYR A 58 -6.29 -5.99 -12.44
C TYR A 58 -5.18 -6.50 -11.53
N GLU A 59 -4.18 -7.10 -12.13
CA GLU A 59 -3.02 -7.66 -11.43
C GLU A 59 -1.74 -7.39 -12.20
N SER A 60 -0.71 -6.89 -11.52
CA SER A 60 0.67 -6.94 -12.00
C SER A 60 1.41 -8.09 -11.35
N ALA A 61 2.09 -8.89 -12.17
CA ALA A 61 2.87 -10.04 -11.74
C ALA A 61 4.33 -9.87 -12.12
N GLY A 62 5.23 -10.06 -11.16
CA GLY A 62 6.67 -9.99 -11.33
C GLY A 62 7.27 -11.28 -11.89
N GLN A 63 8.53 -11.31 -12.03
CA GLN A 63 9.53 -12.29 -12.46
C GLN A 63 10.18 -11.92 -13.79
N TYR A 64 11.51 -11.94 -13.81
CA TYR A 64 12.27 -11.69 -15.03
C TYR A 64 11.90 -12.69 -16.12
N GLY A 65 11.59 -12.18 -17.31
CA GLY A 65 11.16 -12.99 -18.45
C GLY A 65 9.71 -13.46 -18.41
N GLN A 66 8.95 -13.17 -17.33
CA GLN A 66 7.55 -13.58 -17.16
C GLN A 66 6.63 -12.45 -16.69
N SER A 67 7.19 -11.27 -16.37
CA SER A 67 6.44 -10.12 -15.87
C SER A 67 5.33 -9.71 -16.81
N SER A 68 4.16 -9.44 -16.23
CA SER A 68 2.97 -9.07 -16.99
C SER A 68 2.03 -8.18 -16.17
N PHE A 69 1.18 -7.43 -16.88
CA PHE A 69 -0.02 -6.80 -16.33
C PHE A 69 -1.24 -7.48 -16.93
N ARG A 70 -2.28 -7.71 -16.11
CA ARG A 70 -3.39 -8.60 -16.45
C ARG A 70 -4.72 -7.98 -16.06
N GLN A 71 -5.72 -8.18 -16.91
CA GLN A 71 -7.12 -8.08 -16.55
C GLN A 71 -7.61 -9.49 -16.22
N VAL A 72 -8.30 -9.65 -15.08
CA VAL A 72 -8.66 -10.95 -14.53
C VAL A 72 -10.16 -11.03 -14.29
N ASP A 73 -10.81 -12.07 -14.78
CA ASP A 73 -12.19 -12.38 -14.38
C ASP A 73 -12.21 -12.86 -12.93
N LEU A 74 -12.85 -12.10 -12.07
CA LEU A 74 -12.87 -12.34 -10.62
C LEU A 74 -13.43 -13.72 -10.24
N LYS A 75 -14.43 -14.22 -10.99
CA LYS A 75 -15.12 -15.45 -10.62
C LYS A 75 -14.35 -16.71 -11.04
N SER A 76 -13.77 -16.67 -12.21
CA SER A 76 -13.03 -17.82 -12.76
C SER A 76 -11.52 -17.76 -12.51
N GLY A 77 -10.98 -16.60 -12.15
CA GLY A 77 -9.53 -16.34 -12.06
C GLY A 77 -8.83 -16.35 -13.43
N ARG A 78 -9.59 -16.37 -14.54
CA ARG A 78 -9.04 -16.43 -15.89
C ARG A 78 -8.50 -15.05 -16.29
N VAL A 79 -7.30 -15.05 -16.87
CA VAL A 79 -6.72 -13.87 -17.50
C VAL A 79 -7.43 -13.60 -18.83
N GLU A 80 -8.12 -12.46 -18.93
CA GLU A 80 -8.87 -12.05 -20.11
C GLU A 80 -8.03 -11.20 -21.07
N ARG A 81 -7.16 -10.37 -20.50
CA ARG A 81 -6.23 -9.52 -21.26
C ARG A 81 -4.87 -9.49 -20.57
N ARG A 82 -3.78 -9.51 -21.35
CA ARG A 82 -2.42 -9.56 -20.82
C ARG A 82 -1.49 -8.67 -21.61
N LEU A 83 -0.71 -7.87 -20.89
CA LEU A 83 0.45 -7.13 -21.39
C LEU A 83 1.71 -7.81 -20.83
N ASN A 84 2.61 -8.26 -21.72
CA ASN A 84 3.89 -8.82 -21.31
C ASN A 84 4.98 -7.75 -21.37
N PHE A 85 5.89 -7.77 -20.40
CA PHE A 85 7.06 -6.89 -20.39
C PHE A 85 8.26 -7.58 -21.03
N GLU A 86 9.22 -6.77 -21.50
CA GLU A 86 10.51 -7.29 -21.94
C GLU A 86 11.19 -8.09 -20.82
N ARG A 87 11.96 -9.13 -21.19
CA ARG A 87 12.57 -10.07 -20.24
C ARG A 87 13.44 -9.45 -19.14
N ARG A 88 13.94 -8.25 -19.39
CA ARG A 88 14.78 -7.49 -18.45
C ARG A 88 14.01 -6.77 -17.34
N TYR A 89 12.68 -6.69 -17.43
CA TYR A 89 11.86 -6.00 -16.44
C TYR A 89 11.24 -6.97 -15.44
N PHE A 90 11.32 -6.58 -14.18
CA PHE A 90 10.55 -7.20 -13.11
C PHE A 90 9.42 -6.23 -12.74
N ALA A 91 8.20 -6.52 -13.17
CA ALA A 91 7.04 -5.69 -12.87
C ALA A 91 6.66 -5.78 -11.38
N GLU A 92 6.30 -4.65 -10.83
CA GLU A 92 5.97 -4.47 -9.42
C GLU A 92 4.57 -3.88 -9.25
N GLY A 93 4.32 -3.12 -8.18
CA GLY A 93 3.04 -2.50 -7.88
C GLY A 93 2.48 -1.65 -9.01
N SER A 94 1.17 -1.60 -9.09
CA SER A 94 0.45 -0.85 -10.13
C SER A 94 -0.83 -0.24 -9.60
N CYS A 95 -1.24 0.90 -10.17
CA CYS A 95 -2.53 1.53 -9.90
C CYS A 95 -2.99 2.38 -11.08
N VAL A 96 -4.24 2.81 -11.04
CA VAL A 96 -4.82 3.73 -12.03
C VAL A 96 -5.13 5.07 -11.37
N LEU A 97 -4.73 6.15 -12.01
CA LEU A 97 -5.06 7.53 -11.62
C LEU A 97 -5.33 8.35 -12.88
N ASN A 98 -6.47 9.06 -12.92
CA ASN A 98 -6.88 9.92 -14.04
C ASN A 98 -6.85 9.22 -15.42
N GLY A 99 -7.31 7.97 -15.50
CA GLY A 99 -7.32 7.18 -16.73
C GLY A 99 -5.95 6.65 -17.18
N LEU A 100 -4.91 6.88 -16.39
CA LEU A 100 -3.56 6.39 -16.64
C LEU A 100 -3.22 5.26 -15.67
N LEU A 101 -2.72 4.17 -16.23
CA LEU A 101 -2.18 3.03 -15.52
C LEU A 101 -0.68 3.23 -15.29
N TYR A 102 -0.26 3.21 -14.06
CA TYR A 102 1.13 3.26 -13.63
C TYR A 102 1.58 1.89 -13.17
N ILE A 103 2.75 1.44 -13.65
CA ILE A 103 3.33 0.14 -13.29
C ILE A 103 4.80 0.33 -12.95
N LEU A 104 5.18 -0.02 -11.73
CA LEU A 104 6.56 0.03 -11.28
C LEU A 104 7.37 -1.15 -11.83
N THR A 105 8.68 -0.97 -11.86
CA THR A 105 9.66 -2.05 -12.00
C THR A 105 10.54 -2.12 -10.75
N TRP A 106 11.07 -3.28 -10.42
CA TRP A 106 11.85 -3.47 -9.19
C TRP A 106 13.17 -2.65 -9.20
N GLN A 107 14.22 -3.19 -9.82
CA GLN A 107 15.56 -2.60 -9.82
C GLN A 107 15.84 -1.79 -11.09
N GLU A 108 15.01 -1.89 -12.10
CA GLU A 108 15.13 -1.12 -13.35
C GLU A 108 14.76 0.35 -13.13
N LYS A 109 14.09 0.68 -12.00
CA LYS A 109 13.82 2.07 -11.57
C LYS A 109 13.01 2.85 -12.61
N GLU A 110 12.06 2.17 -13.24
CA GLU A 110 11.21 2.72 -14.28
C GLU A 110 9.73 2.50 -13.91
N CYS A 111 8.94 3.54 -13.96
CA CYS A 111 7.49 3.49 -13.85
C CYS A 111 6.90 3.66 -15.24
N PHE A 112 6.30 2.63 -15.78
CA PHE A 112 5.60 2.70 -17.06
C PHE A 112 4.25 3.37 -16.89
N VAL A 113 3.84 4.14 -17.90
CA VAL A 113 2.55 4.79 -17.99
C VAL A 113 1.84 4.32 -19.23
N TYR A 114 0.63 3.80 -19.04
CA TYR A 114 -0.26 3.35 -20.11
C TYR A 114 -1.62 4.03 -19.97
N ASP A 115 -2.34 4.12 -21.05
CA ASP A 115 -3.77 4.38 -21.02
C ASP A 115 -4.49 3.11 -20.57
N ILE A 116 -5.38 3.18 -19.57
CA ILE A 116 -5.98 1.97 -18.98
C ILE A 116 -6.95 1.26 -19.94
N ASP A 117 -7.65 2.00 -20.78
CA ASP A 117 -8.65 1.42 -21.68
C ASP A 117 -7.98 0.72 -22.87
N THR A 118 -7.05 1.42 -23.51
CA THR A 118 -6.38 0.95 -24.73
C THR A 118 -5.16 0.10 -24.48
N TRP A 119 -4.51 0.28 -23.32
CA TRP A 119 -3.18 -0.26 -22.95
C TRP A 119 -2.05 0.22 -23.86
N GLN A 120 -2.26 1.35 -24.51
CA GLN A 120 -1.20 2.03 -25.26
C GLN A 120 -0.24 2.72 -24.31
N LYS A 121 1.04 2.49 -24.49
CA LYS A 121 2.09 3.15 -23.71
C LYS A 121 2.07 4.65 -23.99
N ARG A 122 1.95 5.45 -22.91
CA ARG A 122 1.98 6.92 -22.96
C ARG A 122 3.37 7.46 -22.64
N GLY A 123 4.17 6.72 -21.89
CA GLY A 123 5.51 7.13 -21.50
C GLY A 123 6.07 6.28 -20.36
N SER A 124 7.09 6.82 -19.72
CA SER A 124 7.63 6.28 -18.47
C SER A 124 8.35 7.36 -17.69
N PHE A 125 8.50 7.14 -16.39
CA PHE A 125 9.30 7.95 -15.48
C PHE A 125 10.47 7.14 -14.95
N ARG A 126 11.55 7.82 -14.61
CA ARG A 126 12.67 7.26 -13.85
C ARG A 126 12.57 7.66 -12.39
N TYR A 127 12.97 6.77 -11.49
CA TYR A 127 13.03 7.05 -10.05
C TYR A 127 14.28 6.44 -9.41
N ASN A 128 14.58 6.85 -8.18
CA ASN A 128 15.71 6.34 -7.40
C ASN A 128 15.24 5.25 -6.41
N GLY A 129 16.09 4.27 -6.15
CA GLY A 129 15.79 3.14 -5.26
C GLY A 129 15.04 2.02 -5.97
N GLU A 130 14.43 1.15 -5.19
CA GLU A 130 13.57 0.07 -5.68
C GLU A 130 12.12 0.51 -5.72
N GLY A 131 11.32 -0.06 -6.61
CA GLY A 131 9.86 0.04 -6.62
C GLY A 131 9.25 -1.25 -6.12
N TRP A 132 8.30 -1.17 -5.17
CA TRP A 132 7.59 -2.33 -4.65
C TRP A 132 6.07 -2.15 -4.84
N GLY A 133 5.33 -1.67 -3.86
CA GLY A 133 3.88 -1.42 -3.99
C GLY A 133 3.56 -0.03 -4.54
N LEU A 134 2.40 0.09 -5.17
CA LEU A 134 1.88 1.35 -5.71
C LEU A 134 0.36 1.39 -5.58
N THR A 135 -0.15 2.48 -5.00
CA THR A 135 -1.59 2.80 -4.95
C THR A 135 -1.79 4.30 -5.13
N THR A 136 -3.00 4.80 -4.98
CA THR A 136 -3.34 6.23 -5.09
C THR A 136 -4.43 6.64 -4.11
N ASP A 137 -4.36 7.88 -3.61
CA ASP A 137 -5.42 8.54 -2.85
C ASP A 137 -6.37 9.37 -3.75
N GLY A 138 -6.27 9.19 -5.07
CA GLY A 138 -7.01 9.96 -6.07
C GLY A 138 -6.35 11.29 -6.44
N LYS A 139 -5.21 11.64 -5.83
CA LYS A 139 -4.43 12.86 -6.10
C LYS A 139 -2.97 12.57 -6.37
N SER A 140 -2.35 11.80 -5.50
CA SER A 140 -0.94 11.41 -5.56
C SER A 140 -0.82 9.91 -5.82
N LEU A 141 0.29 9.52 -6.41
CA LEU A 141 0.74 8.13 -6.43
C LEU A 141 1.46 7.83 -5.11
N ILE A 142 1.11 6.73 -4.46
CA ILE A 142 1.64 6.33 -3.15
C ILE A 142 2.47 5.07 -3.34
N MET A 143 3.78 5.16 -3.07
CA MET A 143 4.75 4.13 -3.42
C MET A 143 5.52 3.64 -2.21
N SER A 144 5.66 2.32 -2.06
CA SER A 144 6.58 1.64 -1.15
C SER A 144 7.86 1.18 -1.87
N ASN A 145 8.89 0.84 -1.11
CA ASN A 145 10.19 0.40 -1.62
C ASN A 145 10.88 -0.64 -0.72
N GLY A 146 10.11 -1.36 0.09
CA GLY A 146 10.62 -2.35 1.03
C GLY A 146 11.25 -1.78 2.31
N THR A 147 11.41 -0.47 2.42
CA THR A 147 11.83 0.19 3.65
C THR A 147 10.62 0.52 4.55
N SER A 148 10.83 1.32 5.58
CA SER A 148 9.74 1.91 6.38
C SER A 148 9.20 3.21 5.80
N GLU A 149 9.65 3.63 4.64
CA GLU A 149 9.25 4.88 4.02
C GLU A 149 8.23 4.63 2.91
N ILE A 150 7.19 5.45 2.90
CA ILE A 150 6.21 5.53 1.82
C ILE A 150 6.31 6.93 1.24
N THR A 151 6.42 7.04 -0.08
CA THR A 151 6.50 8.31 -0.79
C THR A 151 5.18 8.61 -1.50
N PHE A 152 4.76 9.86 -1.42
CA PHE A 152 3.68 10.42 -2.22
C PHE A 152 4.29 11.16 -3.39
N ARG A 153 3.85 10.85 -4.59
CA ARG A 153 4.46 11.34 -5.82
C ARG A 153 3.43 12.04 -6.70
N ASN A 154 3.87 13.09 -7.33
CA ASN A 154 3.10 13.81 -8.34
C ASN A 154 2.86 12.89 -9.56
N PRO A 155 1.61 12.72 -10.04
CA PRO A 155 1.33 11.82 -11.17
C PRO A 155 1.90 12.29 -12.50
N ASP A 156 2.07 13.61 -12.70
CA ASP A 156 2.52 14.18 -13.98
C ASP A 156 4.05 14.20 -14.13
N SER A 157 4.78 14.25 -13.00
CA SER A 157 6.26 14.33 -12.99
C SER A 157 6.94 13.17 -12.30
N PHE A 158 6.20 12.36 -11.53
CA PHE A 158 6.66 11.29 -10.64
C PHE A 158 7.63 11.75 -9.54
N GLN A 159 7.78 13.06 -9.34
CA GLN A 159 8.61 13.63 -8.27
C GLN A 159 7.98 13.38 -6.89
N ILE A 160 8.83 13.17 -5.89
CA ILE A 160 8.39 13.01 -4.51
C ILE A 160 7.89 14.36 -4.00
N GLU A 161 6.63 14.43 -3.59
CA GLU A 161 6.01 15.58 -2.94
C GLU A 161 6.12 15.49 -1.41
N ARG A 162 6.02 14.26 -0.89
CA ARG A 162 6.02 14.00 0.54
C ARG A 162 6.50 12.57 0.83
N THR A 163 7.12 12.39 1.98
CA THR A 163 7.51 11.07 2.52
C THR A 163 6.98 10.93 3.94
N ILE A 164 6.47 9.75 4.28
CA ILE A 164 6.14 9.37 5.64
C ILE A 164 7.01 8.18 6.08
N SER A 165 7.39 8.17 7.37
CA SER A 165 8.06 7.01 7.98
C SER A 165 7.04 6.20 8.77
N VAL A 166 6.83 4.96 8.35
CA VAL A 166 5.83 4.09 8.97
C VAL A 166 6.35 3.50 10.28
N THR A 167 5.56 3.68 11.33
CA THR A 167 5.92 3.22 12.67
C THR A 167 4.76 2.51 13.36
N LEU A 168 5.08 1.46 14.09
CA LEU A 168 4.20 0.73 14.98
C LEU A 168 4.72 0.90 16.42
N ARG A 169 3.97 1.61 17.27
CA ARG A 169 4.39 1.90 18.66
C ARG A 169 5.80 2.49 18.75
N GLY A 170 6.13 3.40 17.84
CA GLY A 170 7.44 4.06 17.76
C GLY A 170 8.55 3.26 17.06
N GLN A 171 8.33 2.00 16.72
CA GLN A 171 9.28 1.19 15.99
C GLN A 171 9.02 1.25 14.49
N LYS A 172 10.07 1.39 13.66
CA LYS A 172 9.94 1.41 12.19
C LYS A 172 9.43 0.08 11.67
N VAL A 173 8.40 0.11 10.83
CA VAL A 173 7.88 -1.06 10.10
C VAL A 173 8.55 -1.11 8.74
N ARG A 174 9.39 -2.11 8.53
CA ARG A 174 10.09 -2.36 7.26
C ARG A 174 9.38 -3.41 6.42
N TYR A 175 9.87 -3.59 5.20
CA TYR A 175 9.35 -4.57 4.23
C TYR A 175 7.91 -4.28 3.80
N LEU A 176 7.54 -3.00 3.75
CA LEU A 176 6.26 -2.58 3.19
C LEU A 176 6.27 -2.88 1.70
N ASN A 177 5.30 -3.67 1.26
CA ASN A 177 5.23 -4.16 -0.11
C ASN A 177 3.97 -3.67 -0.81
N GLU A 178 3.12 -4.55 -1.25
CA GLU A 178 1.92 -4.21 -1.98
C GLU A 178 1.00 -3.31 -1.14
N LEU A 179 0.39 -2.32 -1.80
CA LEU A 179 -0.35 -1.24 -1.18
C LEU A 179 -1.74 -1.10 -1.78
N GLU A 180 -2.72 -0.80 -0.90
CA GLU A 180 -4.05 -0.38 -1.31
C GLU A 180 -4.53 0.80 -0.44
N TYR A 181 -5.23 1.78 -1.06
CA TYR A 181 -5.78 2.92 -0.33
C TYR A 181 -7.26 2.69 -0.03
N ILE A 182 -7.59 2.48 1.25
CA ILE A 182 -8.94 2.09 1.66
C ILE A 182 -9.43 3.04 2.78
N LYS A 183 -10.51 3.78 2.54
CA LYS A 183 -11.18 4.63 3.56
C LYS A 183 -10.19 5.53 4.30
N ASP A 184 -9.44 6.33 3.55
CA ASP A 184 -8.46 7.28 4.06
C ASP A 184 -7.31 6.65 4.87
N GLU A 185 -6.98 5.39 4.60
CA GLU A 185 -5.83 4.69 5.16
C GLU A 185 -5.04 3.95 4.07
N ILE A 186 -3.72 3.87 4.24
CA ILE A 186 -2.87 3.01 3.42
C ILE A 186 -2.85 1.64 4.07
N TRP A 187 -3.25 0.62 3.33
CA TRP A 187 -3.07 -0.78 3.72
C TRP A 187 -1.83 -1.31 3.03
N ALA A 188 -0.96 -1.97 3.76
CA ALA A 188 0.30 -2.47 3.23
C ALA A 188 0.56 -3.91 3.66
N ASN A 189 0.91 -4.77 2.72
CA ASN A 189 1.50 -6.06 3.04
C ASN A 189 2.87 -5.85 3.69
N VAL A 190 3.16 -6.58 4.77
CA VAL A 190 4.50 -6.67 5.35
C VAL A 190 5.16 -7.94 4.82
N TYR A 191 6.04 -7.78 3.82
CA TYR A 191 6.69 -8.89 3.10
C TYR A 191 7.35 -9.89 4.04
N GLY A 192 7.19 -11.17 3.73
CA GLY A 192 7.72 -12.27 4.54
C GLY A 192 6.87 -12.60 5.76
N THR A 193 5.71 -11.96 5.93
CA THR A 193 4.76 -12.21 7.03
C THR A 193 3.34 -12.47 6.52
N ASP A 194 2.47 -12.92 7.41
CA ASP A 194 1.03 -13.04 7.16
C ASP A 194 0.28 -11.77 7.65
N GLN A 195 0.91 -10.61 7.62
CA GLN A 195 0.34 -9.38 8.17
C GLN A 195 0.13 -8.31 7.12
N ILE A 196 -0.96 -7.57 7.30
CA ILE A 196 -1.24 -6.29 6.65
C ILE A 196 -1.29 -5.23 7.75
N VAL A 197 -0.66 -4.07 7.53
CA VAL A 197 -0.76 -2.92 8.42
C VAL A 197 -1.64 -1.85 7.81
N ARG A 198 -2.48 -1.20 8.63
CA ARG A 198 -3.27 -0.04 8.27
C ARG A 198 -2.57 1.20 8.79
N ILE A 199 -2.25 2.12 7.91
CA ILE A 199 -1.35 3.23 8.16
C ILE A 199 -2.10 4.55 7.97
N ASP A 200 -1.92 5.46 8.92
CA ASP A 200 -2.36 6.85 8.79
C ASP A 200 -1.51 7.55 7.72
N PRO A 201 -2.10 8.02 6.61
CA PRO A 201 -1.34 8.64 5.52
C PRO A 201 -0.74 10.01 5.88
N ALA A 202 -1.24 10.68 6.92
CA ALA A 202 -0.71 11.96 7.35
C ALA A 202 0.53 11.82 8.24
N THR A 203 0.56 10.78 9.10
CA THR A 203 1.59 10.65 10.15
C THR A 203 2.52 9.45 9.96
N GLY A 204 2.14 8.46 9.16
CA GLY A 204 2.86 7.18 9.05
C GLY A 204 2.63 6.24 10.25
N GLN A 205 1.78 6.60 11.21
CA GLN A 205 1.50 5.72 12.34
C GLN A 205 0.60 4.55 11.92
N VAL A 206 0.97 3.35 12.33
CA VAL A 206 0.11 2.16 12.17
C VAL A 206 -1.08 2.28 13.11
N ARG A 207 -2.29 2.31 12.57
CA ARG A 207 -3.55 2.32 13.30
C ARG A 207 -4.04 0.93 13.67
N ALA A 208 -3.70 -0.05 12.82
CA ALA A 208 -4.11 -1.43 13.05
C ALA A 208 -3.17 -2.43 12.37
N VAL A 209 -3.14 -3.65 12.93
CA VAL A 209 -2.49 -4.82 12.34
C VAL A 209 -3.56 -5.87 12.04
N ILE A 210 -3.57 -6.40 10.82
CA ILE A 210 -4.44 -7.48 10.39
C ILE A 210 -3.59 -8.74 10.27
N ASN A 211 -3.92 -9.77 11.03
CA ASN A 211 -3.23 -11.05 11.00
C ASN A 211 -4.02 -12.06 10.16
N LEU A 212 -3.46 -12.44 9.02
CA LEU A 212 -4.05 -13.38 8.05
C LEU A 212 -3.41 -14.77 8.13
N ARG A 213 -2.69 -15.09 9.23
CA ARG A 213 -2.07 -16.40 9.39
C ARG A 213 -3.08 -17.53 9.19
N GLY A 214 -2.73 -18.46 8.28
CA GLY A 214 -3.55 -19.62 7.97
C GLY A 214 -4.67 -19.38 6.96
N ILE A 215 -4.78 -18.19 6.36
CA ILE A 215 -5.80 -17.91 5.35
C ILE A 215 -5.64 -18.79 4.11
N LEU A 216 -4.42 -19.05 3.67
CA LEU A 216 -4.15 -20.11 2.68
C LEU A 216 -3.95 -21.43 3.42
N PRO A 217 -4.89 -22.38 3.32
CA PRO A 217 -4.80 -23.70 3.95
C PRO A 217 -3.54 -24.47 3.53
N ALA A 218 -2.97 -25.24 4.46
CA ALA A 218 -1.74 -26.00 4.20
C ALA A 218 -1.87 -26.96 3.00
N GLN A 219 -3.05 -27.52 2.78
CA GLN A 219 -3.35 -28.45 1.68
C GLN A 219 -3.28 -27.79 0.29
N LEU A 220 -3.40 -26.48 0.21
CA LEU A 220 -3.30 -25.72 -1.03
C LEU A 220 -1.89 -25.17 -1.28
N ARG A 221 -0.97 -25.38 -0.35
CA ARG A 221 0.42 -24.97 -0.50
C ARG A 221 1.21 -26.01 -1.28
N THR A 222 2.04 -25.53 -2.19
CA THR A 222 3.01 -26.31 -2.95
C THR A 222 4.43 -25.81 -2.64
N SER A 223 5.44 -26.49 -3.16
CA SER A 223 6.84 -26.02 -3.05
C SER A 223 7.08 -24.65 -3.72
N GLY A 224 6.24 -24.27 -4.67
CA GLY A 224 6.31 -22.97 -5.34
C GLY A 224 5.52 -21.85 -4.63
N THR A 225 4.66 -22.18 -3.66
CA THR A 225 3.83 -21.19 -2.96
C THR A 225 4.71 -20.25 -2.15
N ASP A 226 4.55 -18.92 -2.37
CA ASP A 226 5.32 -17.89 -1.69
C ASP A 226 4.41 -17.07 -0.75
N VAL A 227 4.79 -15.86 -0.37
CA VAL A 227 4.19 -15.06 0.69
C VAL A 227 2.84 -14.44 0.29
N LEU A 228 2.08 -14.05 1.31
CA LEU A 228 0.95 -13.14 1.19
C LEU A 228 1.39 -11.84 0.52
N ASN A 229 0.74 -11.48 -0.57
CA ASN A 229 0.93 -10.19 -1.26
C ASN A 229 -0.23 -9.96 -2.23
N GLY A 230 -0.84 -8.77 -2.16
CA GLY A 230 -1.99 -8.37 -2.95
C GLY A 230 -3.21 -8.08 -2.08
N ILE A 231 -3.66 -6.82 -2.14
CA ILE A 231 -4.84 -6.27 -1.46
C ILE A 231 -5.63 -5.52 -2.52
N ALA A 232 -6.92 -5.79 -2.62
CA ALA A 232 -7.80 -5.01 -3.48
C ALA A 232 -9.12 -4.70 -2.78
N VAL A 233 -9.73 -3.56 -3.11
CA VAL A 233 -11.07 -3.20 -2.61
C VAL A 233 -12.00 -2.91 -3.79
N ASP A 234 -13.19 -3.53 -3.80
CA ASP A 234 -14.20 -3.24 -4.82
C ASP A 234 -15.02 -1.98 -4.47
N ALA A 235 -15.83 -1.51 -5.43
CA ALA A 235 -16.68 -0.34 -5.24
C ALA A 235 -17.72 -0.48 -4.12
N LYS A 236 -17.98 -1.70 -3.63
CA LYS A 236 -18.87 -1.99 -2.50
C LYS A 236 -18.11 -1.99 -1.16
N GLY A 237 -16.79 -1.86 -1.20
CA GLY A 237 -15.92 -1.88 -0.02
C GLY A 237 -15.56 -3.30 0.45
N HIS A 238 -15.75 -4.32 -0.37
CA HIS A 238 -15.29 -5.66 -0.05
C HIS A 238 -13.78 -5.74 -0.26
N VAL A 239 -13.07 -6.33 0.68
CA VAL A 239 -11.62 -6.49 0.64
C VAL A 239 -11.27 -7.90 0.16
N TYR A 240 -10.35 -7.96 -0.80
CA TYR A 240 -9.80 -9.17 -1.36
C TYR A 240 -8.31 -9.25 -1.07
N VAL A 241 -7.83 -10.46 -0.78
CA VAL A 241 -6.40 -10.71 -0.52
C VAL A 241 -5.96 -11.99 -1.21
N THR A 242 -4.72 -12.01 -1.66
CA THR A 242 -4.08 -13.17 -2.27
C THR A 242 -2.58 -13.22 -1.91
N GLY A 243 -1.80 -14.03 -2.60
CA GLY A 243 -0.36 -14.11 -2.43
C GLY A 243 0.35 -14.61 -3.67
N LYS A 244 1.67 -14.49 -3.64
CA LYS A 244 2.55 -14.90 -4.73
C LYS A 244 2.46 -16.41 -4.95
N TYR A 245 2.08 -16.81 -6.18
CA TYR A 245 1.84 -18.20 -6.55
C TYR A 245 0.74 -18.90 -5.74
N TRP A 246 -0.21 -18.12 -5.17
CA TRP A 246 -1.35 -18.71 -4.50
C TRP A 246 -2.41 -19.15 -5.51
N PRO A 247 -3.04 -20.34 -5.31
CA PRO A 247 -4.11 -20.81 -6.20
C PRO A 247 -5.47 -20.20 -5.85
N LYS A 248 -5.55 -19.37 -4.81
CA LYS A 248 -6.79 -18.78 -4.29
C LYS A 248 -6.61 -17.30 -3.92
N MET A 249 -7.70 -16.58 -4.15
CA MET A 249 -7.96 -15.23 -3.62
C MET A 249 -9.11 -15.33 -2.61
N TYR A 250 -9.09 -14.51 -1.59
CA TYR A 250 -10.08 -14.55 -0.52
C TYR A 250 -10.74 -13.18 -0.36
N ARG A 251 -12.08 -13.14 -0.41
CA ARG A 251 -12.84 -11.99 0.06
C ARG A 251 -13.02 -12.13 1.56
N ILE A 252 -12.64 -11.10 2.31
CA ILE A 252 -12.58 -11.14 3.77
C ILE A 252 -13.37 -10.01 4.42
N THR A 253 -13.82 -10.25 5.65
CA THR A 253 -14.21 -9.21 6.61
C THR A 253 -13.26 -9.25 7.80
N LEU A 254 -13.01 -8.07 8.38
CA LEU A 254 -12.14 -7.95 9.55
C LEU A 254 -12.93 -8.27 10.84
N VAL A 255 -12.30 -9.02 11.74
CA VAL A 255 -12.81 -9.34 13.06
C VAL A 255 -11.86 -8.76 14.10
N GLU A 256 -12.31 -7.74 14.84
CA GLU A 256 -11.48 -7.11 15.88
C GLU A 256 -11.16 -8.15 16.98
N LYS A 257 -9.90 -8.25 17.33
CA LYS A 257 -9.45 -9.10 18.45
C LYS A 257 -9.40 -8.24 19.72
N LYS A 258 -10.08 -8.71 20.73
CA LYS A 258 -10.05 -8.10 22.07
C LYS A 258 -8.73 -8.35 22.76
#